data_50223cd0d887c8bc55583d523854c159
#
_entry.id   50223cd0d887c8bc55583d523854c159
#
_cell.length_a   1.000
_cell.length_b   1.000
_cell.length_c   1.000
_cell.angle_alpha   90.00
_cell.angle_beta   90.00
_cell.angle_gamma   90.00
#
_symmetry.space_group_name_H-M   'P 1'
#
loop_
_entity.id
_entity.type
_entity.pdbx_description
1 polymer ?
#
loop_
_entity_poly.entity_id
_entity_poly.type
_entity_poly.pdbx_seq_one_letter_code
_entity_poly.pdbx_strand_id
1 'polypeptide(L)'
;NQLNPHFLLNTLNNIYALIAFNSDKAQEAVQELSKLLRHVLYDNQQTFVPLEKELDFIRNYVALMRIRLPQQVEVSVNLEVDSGGALQIAPLIFISLIENAFKHGISPTVDSFISISIFGHTDGTVRCEILNSNHPKSGQDKSGSGVGLEQVSKRLELIYPGHYEWIKGISENGQVYSSILTIQTKSL
;
A
#
# COMPACT_ATOMS: atom_id res chain seq x y z
N ASN A 1 -8.57 -13.27 -5.18
CA ASN A 1 -7.58 -12.44 -5.87
C ASN A 1 -7.39 -11.14 -5.13
N GLN A 2 -6.29 -11.01 -4.39
CA GLN A 2 -6.06 -9.88 -3.49
C GLN A 2 -5.19 -8.79 -4.12
N LEU A 3 -4.52 -9.06 -5.26
CA LEU A 3 -3.89 -8.04 -6.08
C LEU A 3 -4.83 -7.60 -7.20
N ASN A 4 -4.88 -6.28 -7.42
CA ASN A 4 -5.66 -5.70 -8.49
C ASN A 4 -5.15 -6.16 -9.87
N PRO A 5 -5.96 -6.84 -10.71
CA PRO A 5 -5.55 -7.24 -12.05
C PRO A 5 -5.05 -6.09 -12.92
N HIS A 6 -5.63 -4.90 -12.79
CA HIS A 6 -5.17 -3.70 -13.50
C HIS A 6 -3.75 -3.29 -13.13
N PHE A 7 -3.39 -3.43 -11.85
CA PHE A 7 -2.01 -3.19 -11.41
C PHE A 7 -1.03 -4.11 -12.12
N LEU A 8 -1.33 -5.41 -12.19
CA LEU A 8 -0.47 -6.39 -12.86
C LEU A 8 -0.33 -6.10 -14.36
N LEU A 9 -1.43 -5.84 -15.05
CA LEU A 9 -1.42 -5.52 -16.47
C LEU A 9 -0.66 -4.22 -16.77
N ASN A 10 -0.92 -3.17 -15.99
CA ASN A 10 -0.23 -1.89 -16.16
C ASN A 10 1.27 -2.02 -15.88
N THR A 11 1.65 -2.81 -14.88
CA THR A 11 3.06 -3.07 -14.56
C THR A 11 3.76 -3.81 -15.69
N LEU A 12 3.14 -4.86 -16.24
CA LEU A 12 3.67 -5.59 -17.38
C LEU A 12 3.83 -4.69 -18.62
N ASN A 13 2.85 -3.84 -18.90
CA ASN A 13 2.93 -2.87 -20.00
C ASN A 13 4.06 -1.85 -19.79
N ASN A 14 4.26 -1.39 -18.57
CA ASN A 14 5.37 -0.49 -18.22
C ASN A 14 6.73 -1.18 -18.39
N ILE A 15 6.85 -2.43 -17.98
CA ILE A 15 8.06 -3.23 -18.18
C ILE A 15 8.37 -3.39 -19.66
N TYR A 16 7.35 -3.71 -20.45
CA TYR A 16 7.48 -3.84 -21.91
C TYR A 16 8.00 -2.55 -22.55
N ALA A 17 7.44 -1.41 -22.16
CA ALA A 17 7.91 -0.10 -22.64
C ALA A 17 9.36 0.19 -22.21
N LEU A 18 9.74 -0.16 -20.98
CA LEU A 18 11.10 0.03 -20.45
C LEU A 18 12.16 -0.77 -21.19
N ILE A 19 11.83 -1.92 -21.75
CA ILE A 19 12.79 -2.78 -22.47
C ILE A 19 13.47 -2.01 -23.61
N ALA A 20 12.72 -1.15 -24.30
CA ALA A 20 13.25 -0.35 -25.40
C ALA A 20 14.14 0.83 -24.97
N PHE A 21 13.93 1.37 -23.76
CA PHE A 21 14.58 2.59 -23.29
C PHE A 21 15.63 2.35 -22.21
N ASN A 22 15.39 1.39 -21.32
CA ASN A 22 16.25 1.08 -20.21
C ASN A 22 16.05 -0.39 -19.79
N SER A 23 16.82 -1.27 -20.44
CA SER A 23 16.72 -2.71 -20.19
C SER A 23 17.10 -3.11 -18.76
N ASP A 24 18.00 -2.38 -18.11
CA ASP A 24 18.40 -2.67 -16.73
C ASP A 24 17.24 -2.40 -15.75
N LYS A 25 16.54 -1.28 -15.92
CA LYS A 25 15.33 -1.00 -15.13
C LYS A 25 14.20 -1.98 -15.44
N ALA A 26 14.07 -2.42 -16.68
CA ALA A 26 13.07 -3.43 -17.03
C ALA A 26 13.35 -4.76 -16.32
N GLN A 27 14.60 -5.19 -16.26
CA GLN A 27 15.01 -6.40 -15.53
C GLN A 27 14.78 -6.27 -14.04
N GLU A 28 15.13 -5.13 -13.45
CA GLU A 28 14.84 -4.83 -12.03
C GLU A 28 13.34 -4.92 -11.74
N ALA A 29 12.51 -4.33 -12.59
CA ALA A 29 11.05 -4.38 -12.45
C ALA A 29 10.50 -5.81 -12.53
N VAL A 30 11.04 -6.66 -13.40
CA VAL A 30 10.67 -8.08 -13.48
C VAL A 30 11.01 -8.80 -12.17
N GLN A 31 12.18 -8.54 -11.61
CA GLN A 31 12.59 -9.15 -10.34
C GLN A 31 11.69 -8.72 -9.18
N GLU A 32 11.36 -7.43 -9.08
CA GLU A 32 10.46 -6.91 -8.05
C GLU A 32 9.04 -7.47 -8.21
N LEU A 33 8.54 -7.54 -9.44
CA LEU A 33 7.23 -8.16 -9.72
C LEU A 33 7.20 -9.64 -9.34
N SER A 34 8.27 -10.38 -9.61
CA SER A 34 8.40 -11.80 -9.25
C SER A 34 8.34 -12.00 -7.73
N LYS A 35 8.99 -11.13 -6.96
CA LYS A 35 8.93 -11.15 -5.48
C LYS A 35 7.51 -10.90 -4.98
N LEU A 36 6.81 -9.92 -5.55
CA LEU A 36 5.42 -9.62 -5.22
C LEU A 36 4.50 -10.81 -5.47
N LEU A 37 4.60 -11.41 -6.66
CA LEU A 37 3.77 -12.54 -7.04
C LEU A 37 4.04 -13.76 -6.16
N ARG A 38 5.28 -14.01 -5.79
CA ARG A 38 5.64 -15.11 -4.88
C ARG A 38 4.97 -14.93 -3.52
N HIS A 39 5.01 -13.74 -2.95
CA HIS A 39 4.34 -13.43 -1.69
C HIS A 39 2.83 -13.70 -1.78
N VAL A 40 2.18 -13.19 -2.83
CA VAL A 40 0.73 -13.35 -3.03
C VAL A 40 0.33 -14.80 -3.22
N LEU A 41 1.11 -15.56 -4.00
CA LEU A 41 0.75 -16.93 -4.38
C LEU A 41 1.09 -17.97 -3.30
N TYR A 42 2.17 -17.77 -2.56
CA TYR A 42 2.70 -18.79 -1.65
C TYR A 42 2.65 -18.40 -0.17
N ASP A 43 2.96 -17.16 0.16
CA ASP A 43 3.03 -16.74 1.56
C ASP A 43 1.67 -16.35 2.14
N ASN A 44 0.69 -16.06 1.29
CA ASN A 44 -0.63 -15.53 1.67
C ASN A 44 -1.69 -16.62 1.95
N GLN A 45 -1.28 -17.87 2.15
CA GLN A 45 -2.24 -18.96 2.43
C GLN A 45 -2.59 -19.10 3.91
N GLN A 46 -1.92 -18.37 4.79
CA GLN A 46 -2.14 -18.41 6.23
C GLN A 46 -3.09 -17.29 6.65
N THR A 47 -3.84 -17.53 7.75
CA THR A 47 -4.73 -16.52 8.34
C THR A 47 -3.95 -15.31 8.85
N PHE A 48 -2.77 -15.56 9.43
CA PHE A 48 -1.84 -14.53 9.90
C PHE A 48 -0.44 -14.83 9.42
N VAL A 49 0.30 -13.78 9.14
CA VAL A 49 1.70 -13.85 8.70
C VAL A 49 2.57 -12.92 9.56
N PRO A 50 3.88 -13.17 9.67
CA PRO A 50 4.77 -12.23 10.34
C PRO A 50 4.67 -10.82 9.76
N LEU A 51 4.56 -9.80 10.62
CA LEU A 51 4.50 -8.41 10.17
C LEU A 51 5.70 -8.05 9.29
N GLU A 52 6.89 -8.54 9.61
CA GLU A 52 8.10 -8.29 8.81
C GLU A 52 7.93 -8.73 7.34
N LYS A 53 7.24 -9.84 7.08
CA LYS A 53 6.96 -10.29 5.70
C LYS A 53 6.02 -9.33 4.97
N GLU A 54 5.02 -8.79 5.65
CA GLU A 54 4.14 -7.77 5.08
C GLU A 54 4.92 -6.48 4.77
N LEU A 55 5.82 -6.07 5.67
CA LEU A 55 6.66 -4.90 5.44
C LEU A 55 7.61 -5.10 4.25
N ASP A 56 8.19 -6.27 4.10
CA ASP A 56 9.02 -6.60 2.92
C ASP A 56 8.21 -6.57 1.62
N PHE A 57 6.99 -7.10 1.65
CA PHE A 57 6.06 -7.00 0.53
C PHE A 57 5.78 -5.54 0.14
N ILE A 58 5.53 -4.69 1.13
CA ILE A 58 5.29 -3.25 0.91
C ILE A 58 6.52 -2.57 0.32
N ARG A 59 7.72 -2.88 0.83
CA ARG A 59 8.99 -2.36 0.26
C ARG A 59 9.13 -2.73 -1.20
N ASN A 60 8.86 -3.97 -1.56
CA ASN A 60 8.92 -4.46 -2.95
C ASN A 60 7.87 -3.76 -3.84
N TYR A 61 6.65 -3.59 -3.32
CA TYR A 61 5.59 -2.88 -4.02
C TYR A 61 5.98 -1.42 -4.31
N VAL A 62 6.47 -0.71 -3.31
CA VAL A 62 6.90 0.69 -3.48
C VAL A 62 8.08 0.80 -4.42
N ALA A 63 9.06 -0.10 -4.33
CA ALA A 63 10.20 -0.15 -5.25
C ALA A 63 9.74 -0.29 -6.71
N LEU A 64 8.78 -1.19 -6.96
CA LEU A 64 8.19 -1.38 -8.28
C LEU A 64 7.43 -0.14 -8.77
N MET A 65 6.66 0.50 -7.88
CA MET A 65 5.96 1.74 -8.22
C MET A 65 6.91 2.89 -8.54
N ARG A 66 8.01 3.03 -7.80
CA ARG A 66 9.02 4.09 -8.04
C ARG A 66 9.64 4.03 -9.43
N ILE A 67 9.76 2.86 -10.02
CA ILE A 67 10.35 2.69 -11.36
C ILE A 67 9.55 3.47 -12.42
N ARG A 68 8.26 3.59 -12.27
CA ARG A 68 7.35 4.23 -13.24
C ARG A 68 6.87 5.63 -12.85
N LEU A 69 7.23 6.12 -11.66
CA LEU A 69 6.75 7.42 -11.20
C LEU A 69 7.52 8.58 -11.84
N PRO A 70 6.82 9.70 -12.17
CA PRO A 70 7.49 10.94 -12.59
C PRO A 70 8.34 11.51 -11.45
N GLN A 71 9.34 12.32 -11.81
CA GLN A 71 10.25 12.95 -10.82
C GLN A 71 9.56 13.89 -9.84
N GLN A 72 8.44 14.48 -10.22
CA GLN A 72 7.66 15.37 -9.35
C GLN A 72 6.85 14.63 -8.27
N VAL A 73 6.90 13.32 -8.23
CA VAL A 73 6.24 12.53 -7.18
C VAL A 73 7.27 12.12 -6.14
N GLU A 74 7.08 12.58 -4.92
CA GLU A 74 7.92 12.22 -3.78
C GLU A 74 7.25 11.10 -2.98
N VAL A 75 7.94 9.98 -2.80
CA VAL A 75 7.46 8.84 -2.01
C VAL A 75 8.42 8.60 -0.85
N SER A 76 7.92 8.70 0.36
CA SER A 76 8.66 8.37 1.59
C SER A 76 8.05 7.19 2.30
N VAL A 77 8.90 6.29 2.79
CA VAL A 77 8.51 5.03 3.43
C VAL A 77 9.31 4.84 4.70
N ASN A 78 8.61 4.65 5.81
CA ASN A 78 9.20 4.33 7.10
C ASN A 78 8.48 3.12 7.68
N LEU A 79 9.14 1.96 7.69
CA LEU A 79 8.57 0.68 8.12
C LEU A 79 9.46 0.11 9.22
N GLU A 80 8.93 0.03 10.44
CA GLU A 80 9.68 -0.39 11.62
C GLU A 80 8.87 -1.33 12.49
N VAL A 81 9.57 -2.26 13.13
CA VAL A 81 9.02 -3.15 14.16
C VAL A 81 9.94 -3.08 15.37
N ASP A 82 9.38 -2.89 16.56
CA ASP A 82 10.16 -2.96 17.81
C ASP A 82 10.86 -4.31 17.93
N SER A 83 12.15 -4.27 18.27
CA SER A 83 12.96 -5.45 18.48
C SER A 83 12.40 -6.29 19.65
N GLY A 84 12.11 -7.55 19.41
CA GLY A 84 11.62 -8.52 20.42
C GLY A 84 10.15 -8.91 20.30
N GLY A 85 9.41 -8.37 19.35
CA GLY A 85 8.02 -8.75 19.09
C GLY A 85 7.85 -9.57 17.84
N ALA A 86 7.53 -10.86 17.95
CA ALA A 86 7.07 -11.68 16.82
C ALA A 86 5.61 -11.33 16.51
N LEU A 87 5.38 -10.16 15.90
CA LEU A 87 4.03 -9.70 15.57
C LEU A 87 3.50 -10.43 14.34
N GLN A 88 2.24 -10.85 14.44
CA GLN A 88 1.49 -11.47 13.36
C GLN A 88 0.38 -10.52 12.91
N ILE A 89 0.15 -10.45 11.62
CA ILE A 89 -0.88 -9.58 11.02
C ILE A 89 -1.64 -10.34 9.93
N ALA A 90 -2.89 -9.97 9.68
CA ALA A 90 -3.62 -10.48 8.54
C ALA A 90 -2.91 -10.10 7.24
N PRO A 91 -2.66 -11.06 6.34
CA PRO A 91 -1.89 -10.79 5.12
C PRO A 91 -2.62 -9.81 4.21
N LEU A 92 -1.85 -8.93 3.54
CA LEU A 92 -2.33 -7.96 2.56
C LEU A 92 -3.38 -6.97 3.11
N ILE A 93 -3.33 -6.68 4.43
CA ILE A 93 -4.30 -5.75 5.04
C ILE A 93 -4.00 -4.29 4.68
N PHE A 94 -2.72 -3.92 4.57
CA PHE A 94 -2.32 -2.54 4.31
C PHE A 94 -2.21 -2.19 2.82
N ILE A 95 -2.06 -3.19 1.95
CA ILE A 95 -1.77 -2.93 0.52
C ILE A 95 -2.89 -2.16 -0.17
N SER A 96 -4.15 -2.40 0.18
CA SER A 96 -5.28 -1.68 -0.43
C SER A 96 -5.28 -0.19 -0.10
N LEU A 97 -4.82 0.17 1.12
CA LEU A 97 -4.65 1.57 1.50
C LEU A 97 -3.49 2.23 0.72
N ILE A 98 -2.41 1.50 0.52
CA ILE A 98 -1.25 1.96 -0.24
C ILE A 98 -1.60 2.11 -1.73
N GLU A 99 -2.28 1.14 -2.32
CA GLU A 99 -2.79 1.23 -3.69
C GLU A 99 -3.69 2.45 -3.89
N ASN A 100 -4.56 2.71 -2.92
CA ASN A 100 -5.45 3.87 -2.94
C ASN A 100 -4.64 5.19 -2.94
N ALA A 101 -3.58 5.27 -2.15
CA ALA A 101 -2.71 6.45 -2.11
C ALA A 101 -2.02 6.69 -3.46
N PHE A 102 -1.48 5.64 -4.09
CA PHE A 102 -0.86 5.75 -5.41
C PHE A 102 -1.88 6.08 -6.51
N LYS A 103 -3.09 5.57 -6.41
CA LYS A 103 -4.15 5.85 -7.39
C LYS A 103 -4.66 7.29 -7.32
N HIS A 104 -4.79 7.84 -6.12
CA HIS A 104 -5.45 9.14 -5.90
C HIS A 104 -4.49 10.26 -5.53
N GLY A 105 -3.28 9.94 -5.07
CA GLY A 105 -2.30 10.91 -4.59
C GLY A 105 -1.38 11.48 -5.66
N ILE A 106 -1.46 11.01 -6.90
CA ILE A 106 -0.55 11.40 -7.98
C ILE A 106 -1.29 12.21 -9.03
N SER A 107 -0.73 13.36 -9.38
CA SER A 107 -1.18 14.18 -10.51
C SER A 107 -0.12 14.15 -11.61
N PRO A 108 -0.51 14.09 -12.90
CA PRO A 108 0.44 14.18 -14.01
C PRO A 108 1.03 15.57 -14.20
N THR A 109 0.46 16.61 -13.60
CA THR A 109 0.80 18.02 -13.85
C THR A 109 1.23 18.79 -12.62
N VAL A 110 0.96 18.30 -11.41
CA VAL A 110 1.23 19.00 -10.16
C VAL A 110 2.12 18.13 -9.28
N ASP A 111 3.03 18.76 -8.53
CA ASP A 111 3.84 18.07 -7.54
C ASP A 111 2.96 17.27 -6.58
N SER A 112 3.38 16.05 -6.31
CA SER A 112 2.61 15.09 -5.53
C SER A 112 3.50 14.39 -4.52
N PHE A 113 2.92 13.93 -3.41
CA PHE A 113 3.64 13.15 -2.43
C PHE A 113 2.80 11.98 -1.90
N ILE A 114 3.48 10.95 -1.48
CA ILE A 114 2.92 9.81 -0.74
C ILE A 114 3.87 9.51 0.41
N SER A 115 3.34 9.47 1.63
CA SER A 115 4.09 9.11 2.83
C SER A 115 3.45 7.88 3.48
N ILE A 116 4.24 6.83 3.67
CA ILE A 116 3.79 5.57 4.25
C ILE A 116 4.63 5.31 5.50
N SER A 117 3.97 5.20 6.65
CA SER A 117 4.61 4.85 7.91
C SER A 117 3.85 3.70 8.55
N ILE A 118 4.55 2.60 8.84
CA ILE A 118 3.98 1.47 9.59
C ILE A 118 4.92 1.16 10.75
N PHE A 119 4.37 1.12 11.94
CA PHE A 119 5.11 0.81 13.15
C PHE A 119 4.43 -0.32 13.94
N GLY A 120 5.20 -1.37 14.24
CA GLY A 120 4.76 -2.47 15.11
C GLY A 120 5.38 -2.33 16.50
N HIS A 121 4.53 -2.19 17.51
CA HIS A 121 4.93 -2.07 18.90
C HIS A 121 4.98 -3.43 19.62
N THR A 122 5.82 -3.55 20.63
CA THR A 122 5.96 -4.78 21.44
C THR A 122 4.68 -5.19 22.16
N ASP A 123 3.77 -4.24 22.44
CA ASP A 123 2.46 -4.50 23.04
C ASP A 123 1.44 -5.13 22.09
N GLY A 124 1.80 -5.30 20.81
CA GLY A 124 0.92 -5.84 19.78
C GLY A 124 0.18 -4.80 18.97
N THR A 125 0.34 -3.51 19.25
CA THR A 125 -0.24 -2.43 18.44
C THR A 125 0.54 -2.28 17.14
N VAL A 126 -0.17 -2.30 16.01
CA VAL A 126 0.38 -1.97 14.70
C VAL A 126 -0.33 -0.74 14.17
N ARG A 127 0.43 0.33 13.90
CA ARG A 127 -0.11 1.58 13.38
C ARG A 127 0.38 1.83 11.97
N CYS A 128 -0.55 2.01 11.05
CA CYS A 128 -0.30 2.35 9.66
C CYS A 128 -0.83 3.76 9.39
N GLU A 129 0.05 4.68 9.02
CA GLU A 129 -0.30 6.04 8.64
C GLU A 129 0.10 6.28 7.19
N ILE A 130 -0.88 6.64 6.36
CA ILE A 130 -0.65 6.98 4.96
C ILE A 130 -1.18 8.38 4.72
N LEU A 131 -0.28 9.25 4.26
CA LEU A 131 -0.59 10.61 3.84
C LEU A 131 -0.29 10.73 2.35
N ASN A 132 -1.18 11.37 1.63
CA ASN A 132 -0.93 11.67 0.22
C ASN A 132 -1.55 13.00 -0.18
N SER A 133 -0.95 13.62 -1.21
CA SER A 133 -1.54 14.80 -1.82
C SER A 133 -2.96 14.49 -2.28
N ASN A 134 -3.88 15.42 -2.04
CA ASN A 134 -5.26 15.32 -2.46
C ASN A 134 -5.49 16.24 -3.66
N HIS A 135 -5.79 15.64 -4.80
CA HIS A 135 -6.09 16.37 -6.04
C HIS A 135 -7.59 16.34 -6.27
N PRO A 136 -8.26 17.51 -6.26
CA PRO A 136 -9.72 17.55 -6.52
C PRO A 136 -10.00 17.02 -7.93
N LYS A 137 -10.85 16.00 -8.00
CA LYS A 137 -11.30 15.45 -9.27
C LYS A 137 -12.31 16.36 -9.92
N SER A 138 -12.14 16.67 -11.20
CA SER A 138 -13.23 17.17 -12.03
C SER A 138 -14.35 16.12 -12.04
N GLY A 139 -15.60 16.54 -11.85
CA GLY A 139 -16.77 15.71 -11.52
C GLY A 139 -17.17 14.56 -12.43
N GLN A 140 -16.27 14.07 -13.29
CA GLN A 140 -16.53 12.95 -14.21
C GLN A 140 -15.87 11.63 -13.81
N ASP A 141 -14.91 11.63 -12.86
CA ASP A 141 -14.22 10.41 -12.40
C ASP A 141 -14.76 9.86 -11.10
N LYS A 142 -16.01 9.38 -11.11
CA LYS A 142 -16.59 8.64 -9.98
C LYS A 142 -16.29 7.14 -10.04
N SER A 143 -15.44 6.68 -10.94
CA SER A 143 -15.17 5.27 -11.11
C SER A 143 -14.17 4.76 -10.08
N GLY A 144 -14.64 4.04 -9.09
CA GLY A 144 -13.88 2.99 -8.42
C GLY A 144 -13.17 3.31 -7.11
N SER A 145 -13.40 4.45 -6.44
CA SER A 145 -12.68 4.76 -5.19
C SER A 145 -13.28 4.15 -3.90
N GLY A 146 -14.49 3.62 -3.98
CA GLY A 146 -15.19 3.08 -2.79
C GLY A 146 -14.98 1.58 -2.55
N VAL A 147 -14.86 0.80 -3.59
CA VAL A 147 -14.93 -0.68 -3.49
C VAL A 147 -13.74 -1.27 -2.73
N GLY A 148 -12.53 -0.80 -3.00
CA GLY A 148 -11.32 -1.31 -2.33
C GLY A 148 -11.30 -1.02 -0.83
N LEU A 149 -11.63 0.19 -0.43
CA LEU A 149 -11.66 0.60 0.98
C LEU A 149 -12.84 -0.03 1.74
N GLU A 150 -13.97 -0.23 1.09
CA GLU A 150 -15.10 -0.94 1.67
C GLU A 150 -14.75 -2.41 1.98
N GLN A 151 -14.02 -3.06 1.09
CA GLN A 151 -13.54 -4.42 1.34
C GLN A 151 -12.56 -4.49 2.52
N VAL A 152 -11.68 -3.50 2.67
CA VAL A 152 -10.79 -3.40 3.83
C VAL A 152 -11.61 -3.26 5.11
N SER A 153 -12.62 -2.40 5.13
CA SER A 153 -13.49 -2.22 6.29
C SER A 153 -14.19 -3.51 6.70
N LYS A 154 -14.76 -4.23 5.74
CA LYS A 154 -15.42 -5.54 5.99
C LYS A 154 -14.42 -6.57 6.53
N ARG A 155 -13.22 -6.59 5.99
CA ARG A 155 -12.18 -7.53 6.40
C ARG A 155 -11.66 -7.23 7.81
N LEU A 156 -11.48 -5.95 8.14
CA LEU A 156 -11.11 -5.50 9.49
C LEU A 156 -12.17 -5.91 10.52
N GLU A 157 -13.45 -5.71 10.21
CA GLU A 157 -14.53 -6.08 11.09
C GLU A 157 -14.63 -7.61 11.30
N LEU A 158 -14.30 -8.37 10.27
CA LEU A 158 -14.33 -9.84 10.35
C LEU A 158 -13.14 -10.39 11.16
N ILE A 159 -11.94 -9.83 10.99
CA ILE A 159 -10.70 -10.38 11.58
C ILE A 159 -10.37 -9.74 12.93
N TYR A 160 -10.62 -8.44 13.07
CA TYR A 160 -10.27 -7.64 14.25
C TYR A 160 -11.48 -6.94 14.87
N PRO A 161 -12.62 -7.61 15.11
CA PRO A 161 -13.82 -6.95 15.66
C PRO A 161 -13.52 -6.31 17.01
N GLY A 162 -13.75 -5.01 17.14
CA GLY A 162 -13.47 -4.25 18.36
C GLY A 162 -11.99 -4.01 18.67
N HIS A 163 -11.05 -4.42 17.79
CA HIS A 163 -9.60 -4.33 18.01
C HIS A 163 -8.90 -3.49 16.95
N TYR A 164 -9.61 -2.62 16.25
CA TYR A 164 -9.02 -1.68 15.31
C TYR A 164 -9.70 -0.32 15.40
N GLU A 165 -8.97 0.70 14.97
CA GLU A 165 -9.46 2.06 14.76
C GLU A 165 -8.94 2.55 13.41
N TRP A 166 -9.83 3.08 12.58
CA TRP A 166 -9.46 3.57 11.27
C TRP A 166 -10.03 4.98 11.04
N ILE A 167 -9.13 5.97 11.00
CA ILE A 167 -9.47 7.39 10.83
C ILE A 167 -9.03 7.82 9.44
N LYS A 168 -9.96 8.37 8.67
CA LYS A 168 -9.73 8.89 7.32
C LYS A 168 -10.23 10.32 7.23
N GLY A 169 -9.53 11.17 6.50
CA GLY A 169 -9.98 12.54 6.30
C GLY A 169 -9.11 13.35 5.37
N ILE A 170 -9.64 14.52 5.02
CA ILE A 170 -8.95 15.52 4.21
C ILE A 170 -8.62 16.68 5.14
N SER A 171 -7.40 17.25 4.99
CA SER A 171 -6.95 18.41 5.76
C SER A 171 -7.83 19.63 5.53
N GLU A 172 -7.80 20.60 6.45
CA GLU A 172 -8.63 21.84 6.38
C GLU A 172 -8.40 22.59 5.07
N ASN A 173 -7.18 22.64 4.56
CA ASN A 173 -6.84 23.28 3.29
C ASN A 173 -7.18 22.42 2.05
N GLY A 174 -7.68 21.20 2.24
CA GLY A 174 -8.06 20.29 1.15
C GLY A 174 -6.91 19.64 0.40
N GLN A 175 -5.65 19.83 0.83
CA GLN A 175 -4.47 19.43 0.05
C GLN A 175 -3.91 18.07 0.43
N VAL A 176 -4.26 17.54 1.60
CA VAL A 176 -3.74 16.27 2.11
C VAL A 176 -4.87 15.33 2.49
N TYR A 177 -4.83 14.12 1.98
CA TYR A 177 -5.66 13.02 2.44
C TYR A 177 -4.85 12.16 3.42
N SER A 178 -5.46 11.81 4.55
CA SER A 178 -4.84 10.95 5.56
C SER A 178 -5.67 9.70 5.83
N SER A 179 -5.00 8.58 6.06
CA SER A 179 -5.59 7.32 6.47
C SER A 179 -4.72 6.72 7.56
N ILE A 180 -5.27 6.61 8.77
CA ILE A 180 -4.55 6.10 9.94
C ILE A 180 -5.30 4.90 10.47
N LEU A 181 -4.69 3.72 10.32
CA LEU A 181 -5.24 2.45 10.78
C LEU A 181 -4.38 1.92 11.92
N THR A 182 -5.01 1.70 13.07
CA THR A 182 -4.39 1.11 14.25
C THR A 182 -5.06 -0.22 14.56
N ILE A 183 -4.26 -1.28 14.71
CA ILE A 183 -4.75 -2.63 14.95
C ILE A 183 -4.09 -3.17 16.23
N GLN A 184 -4.89 -3.76 17.12
CA GLN A 184 -4.42 -4.49 18.29
C GLN A 184 -4.32 -5.97 17.95
N THR A 185 -3.09 -6.48 17.81
CA THR A 185 -2.87 -7.85 17.30
C THR A 185 -2.81 -8.92 18.37
N LYS A 186 -2.49 -8.58 19.62
CA LYS A 186 -2.31 -9.54 20.71
C LYS A 186 -3.58 -9.87 21.51
N SER A 187 -4.70 -9.25 21.19
CA SER A 187 -5.98 -9.44 21.89
C SER A 187 -6.91 -10.46 21.23
N LEU A 188 -6.39 -11.25 20.30
CA LEU A 188 -7.14 -12.26 19.56
C LEU A 188 -6.93 -13.66 20.15
#